data_cc77dbce81c8d2aa1e383d9518e68ba2
#
_entry.id   cc77dbce81c8d2aa1e383d9518e68ba2
#
_cell.length_a   1.000
_cell.length_b   1.000
_cell.length_c   1.000
_cell.angle_alpha   90.00
_cell.angle_beta   90.00
_cell.angle_gamma   90.00
#
_symmetry.space_group_name_H-M   'P 1'
#
loop_
_entity.id
_entity.type
_entity.pdbx_description
1 polymer ?
#
loop_
_entity_poly.entity_id
_entity_poly.type
_entity_poly.pdbx_seq_one_letter_code
_entity_poly.pdbx_strand_id
1 'polypeptide(L)'
;MPVEGAIPHLPDIEMYGDTIPAGTVGGDLFEYINFQQRYDLDRRIEQALRLSKEFLVPHPPGMPDHNSVDDQVEWLKSRLDYRPEMEAAYRETRSLERIRVAEDLRDLYSTAGVLVVDAQGHGAISAKIASTVHDTFHAFMLSELDRYGKTTPDLFEKLNLRLAHSVTARNALGRSLEEGAREIATMLYGEVRPSGHFRFVNFGHPPPLLFSAEARRFTEVDTGQMVRFLPLGLEVPEDDPDRTRYFSMHFRKKPADYSDIADTLIQPGDILFLYTDGVYDGSDEEQRHDLEELMRKHCQLSAKDICSAVLEGAVRIDERLRDAGEHDRIDDKTVFIIKRSETISTGLAARASDHGPAEAA
;
A
#
# COMPACT_ATOMS: atom_id res chain seq x y z
N MET A 1 -13.68 12.92 1.21
CA MET A 1 -13.55 12.93 2.69
C MET A 1 -12.36 12.06 3.02
N PRO A 2 -11.38 12.54 3.77
CA PRO A 2 -10.30 11.67 4.23
C PRO A 2 -10.92 10.52 5.04
N VAL A 3 -10.60 9.29 4.67
CA VAL A 3 -10.93 8.13 5.51
C VAL A 3 -9.81 8.06 6.54
N GLU A 4 -9.95 8.85 7.62
CA GLU A 4 -9.02 8.82 8.72
C GLU A 4 -9.13 7.49 9.45
N GLY A 5 -8.25 6.55 9.13
CA GLY A 5 -7.95 5.43 10.01
C GLY A 5 -7.25 5.94 11.28
N ALA A 6 -7.30 5.20 12.38
CA ALA A 6 -6.47 5.54 13.54
C ALA A 6 -4.99 5.50 13.12
N ILE A 7 -4.26 6.59 13.39
CA ILE A 7 -2.83 6.68 13.06
C ILE A 7 -2.10 5.51 13.76
N PRO A 8 -1.44 4.62 13.03
CA PRO A 8 -0.70 3.52 13.63
C PRO A 8 0.45 4.07 14.49
N HIS A 9 0.60 3.57 15.69
CA HIS A 9 1.72 3.94 16.53
C HIS A 9 2.91 3.03 16.23
N LEU A 10 3.91 3.57 15.54
CA LEU A 10 5.19 2.90 15.32
C LEU A 10 6.28 3.58 16.15
N PRO A 11 7.12 2.80 16.87
CA PRO A 11 8.29 3.37 17.54
C PRO A 11 9.18 4.15 16.56
N ASP A 12 9.59 5.34 16.95
CA ASP A 12 10.50 6.21 16.20
C ASP A 12 10.01 6.68 14.80
N ILE A 13 8.74 6.43 14.46
CA ILE A 13 8.11 6.89 13.23
C ILE A 13 6.90 7.76 13.56
N GLU A 14 6.90 8.98 13.07
CA GLU A 14 5.77 9.90 13.10
C GLU A 14 5.15 10.00 11.71
N MET A 15 3.82 9.90 11.63
CA MET A 15 3.08 9.98 10.37
C MET A 15 1.96 10.99 10.50
N TYR A 16 1.78 11.81 9.47
CA TYR A 16 0.63 12.69 9.35
C TYR A 16 0.32 12.99 7.89
N GLY A 17 -0.97 12.96 7.54
CA GLY A 17 -1.46 13.35 6.22
C GLY A 17 -2.67 14.25 6.35
N ASP A 18 -2.87 15.11 5.35
CA ASP A 18 -4.04 15.95 5.23
C ASP A 18 -4.31 16.24 3.74
N THR A 19 -5.55 16.64 3.42
CA THR A 19 -5.99 16.92 2.06
C THR A 19 -6.85 18.19 2.01
N ILE A 20 -6.67 18.99 0.95
CA ILE A 20 -7.46 20.17 0.64
C ILE A 20 -8.09 19.97 -0.74
N PRO A 21 -9.40 19.80 -0.84
CA PRO A 21 -10.05 19.65 -2.14
C PRO A 21 -10.07 20.96 -2.92
N ALA A 22 -9.92 20.88 -4.25
CA ALA A 22 -10.04 22.03 -5.15
C ALA A 22 -11.45 22.64 -5.15
N GLY A 23 -12.44 21.79 -4.89
CA GLY A 23 -13.86 22.16 -4.85
C GLY A 23 -14.53 21.76 -3.53
N THR A 24 -15.85 21.48 -3.62
CA THR A 24 -16.61 21.02 -2.44
C THR A 24 -16.26 19.58 -2.05
N VAL A 25 -15.86 18.75 -3.03
CA VAL A 25 -15.45 17.35 -2.87
C VAL A 25 -14.31 17.12 -3.83
N GLY A 26 -13.25 16.44 -3.36
CA GLY A 26 -12.08 16.09 -4.15
C GLY A 26 -12.07 14.65 -4.63
N GLY A 27 -11.22 14.36 -5.63
CA GLY A 27 -10.86 13.03 -6.10
C GLY A 27 -9.73 12.39 -5.31
N ASP A 28 -9.02 13.19 -4.53
CA ASP A 28 -7.96 12.73 -3.66
C ASP A 28 -8.49 11.98 -2.44
N LEU A 29 -7.81 10.89 -2.09
CA LEU A 29 -8.05 10.11 -0.89
C LEU A 29 -6.73 9.63 -0.31
N PHE A 30 -6.57 9.73 1.00
CA PHE A 30 -5.51 9.02 1.70
C PHE A 30 -6.05 8.27 2.91
N GLU A 31 -5.33 7.24 3.35
CA GLU A 31 -5.66 6.46 4.53
C GLU A 31 -4.41 6.00 5.26
N TYR A 32 -4.48 6.03 6.61
CA TYR A 32 -3.58 5.28 7.48
C TYR A 32 -4.13 3.86 7.65
N ILE A 33 -3.33 2.85 7.36
CA ILE A 33 -3.75 1.48 7.54
C ILE A 33 -3.10 0.92 8.81
N ASN A 34 -3.86 0.90 9.88
CA ASN A 34 -3.52 0.14 11.08
C ASN A 34 -3.98 -1.30 10.87
N PHE A 35 -3.09 -2.19 10.47
CA PHE A 35 -3.42 -3.57 10.12
C PHE A 35 -4.13 -4.31 11.24
N GLN A 36 -3.66 -4.13 12.49
CA GLN A 36 -4.25 -4.80 13.65
C GLN A 36 -5.72 -4.44 13.83
N GLN A 37 -6.04 -3.14 13.79
CA GLN A 37 -7.41 -2.66 14.01
C GLN A 37 -8.29 -2.84 12.77
N ARG A 38 -7.75 -2.54 11.58
CA ARG A 38 -8.52 -2.55 10.34
C ARG A 38 -8.94 -3.97 9.93
N TYR A 39 -8.08 -4.95 10.19
CA TYR A 39 -8.26 -6.31 9.67
C TYR A 39 -8.39 -7.38 10.75
N ASP A 40 -8.49 -7.00 12.04
CA ASP A 40 -8.65 -7.95 13.15
C ASP A 40 -7.61 -9.09 13.08
N LEU A 41 -6.31 -8.69 13.15
CA LEU A 41 -5.20 -9.63 12.99
C LEU A 41 -5.23 -10.76 14.01
N ASP A 42 -5.67 -10.49 15.27
CA ASP A 42 -5.74 -11.50 16.31
C ASP A 42 -6.63 -12.67 15.90
N ARG A 43 -7.82 -12.34 15.41
CA ARG A 43 -8.77 -13.34 14.93
C ARG A 43 -8.24 -14.11 13.72
N ARG A 44 -7.55 -13.43 12.80
CA ARG A 44 -6.97 -14.06 11.60
C ARG A 44 -5.84 -15.01 11.95
N ILE A 45 -4.96 -14.60 12.87
CA ILE A 45 -3.88 -15.45 13.40
C ILE A 45 -4.47 -16.68 14.07
N GLU A 46 -5.48 -16.49 14.94
CA GLU A 46 -6.15 -17.62 15.59
C GLU A 46 -6.77 -18.57 14.58
N GLN A 47 -7.45 -18.03 13.56
CA GLN A 47 -8.03 -18.83 12.48
C GLN A 47 -6.95 -19.57 11.68
N ALA A 48 -5.84 -18.94 11.30
CA ALA A 48 -4.75 -19.58 10.59
C ALA A 48 -4.14 -20.75 11.41
N LEU A 49 -3.91 -20.51 12.72
CA LEU A 49 -3.39 -21.53 13.63
C LEU A 49 -4.39 -22.67 13.88
N ARG A 50 -5.69 -22.39 13.93
CA ARG A 50 -6.73 -23.41 14.01
C ARG A 50 -6.71 -24.27 12.75
N LEU A 51 -6.72 -23.64 11.59
CA LEU A 51 -6.66 -24.34 10.32
C LEU A 51 -5.36 -25.13 10.15
N SER A 52 -4.23 -24.69 10.72
CA SER A 52 -2.99 -25.47 10.70
C SER A 52 -3.11 -26.84 11.38
N LYS A 53 -4.03 -27.00 12.33
CA LYS A 53 -4.30 -28.27 13.01
C LYS A 53 -5.29 -29.15 12.26
N GLU A 54 -6.14 -28.53 11.43
CA GLU A 54 -7.17 -29.24 10.66
C GLU A 54 -6.67 -29.60 9.25
N PHE A 55 -5.69 -28.84 8.73
CA PHE A 55 -5.26 -28.95 7.34
C PHE A 55 -3.78 -29.33 7.23
N LEU A 56 -3.57 -30.37 6.57
CA LEU A 56 -2.31 -30.99 6.44
C LEU A 56 -2.07 -31.39 4.97
N VAL A 57 -2.09 -30.47 3.90
CA VAL A 57 -1.71 -31.06 2.61
C VAL A 57 -1.70 -30.12 1.41
N PRO A 58 -0.61 -30.04 0.55
CA PRO A 58 -0.60 -29.29 -0.71
C PRO A 58 -1.57 -29.86 -1.74
N HIS A 59 -2.08 -28.99 -2.59
CA HIS A 59 -2.95 -29.34 -3.71
C HIS A 59 -2.18 -30.14 -4.76
N PRO A 60 -2.46 -31.42 -4.99
CA PRO A 60 -1.89 -32.12 -6.10
C PRO A 60 -2.41 -31.56 -7.44
N PRO A 61 -1.62 -31.61 -8.52
CA PRO A 61 -2.08 -31.21 -9.84
C PRO A 61 -3.36 -31.95 -10.25
N GLY A 62 -4.40 -31.20 -10.63
CA GLY A 62 -5.68 -31.74 -11.08
C GLY A 62 -6.73 -31.97 -9.99
N MET A 63 -6.47 -31.59 -8.75
CA MET A 63 -7.47 -31.63 -7.67
C MET A 63 -8.41 -30.43 -7.76
N PRO A 64 -9.72 -30.59 -7.57
CA PRO A 64 -10.68 -29.47 -7.56
C PRO A 64 -10.49 -28.52 -6.38
N ASP A 65 -10.51 -27.21 -6.63
CA ASP A 65 -10.19 -26.15 -5.68
C ASP A 65 -11.19 -25.95 -4.51
N HIS A 66 -12.34 -26.62 -4.53
CA HIS A 66 -13.48 -26.24 -3.67
C HIS A 66 -13.83 -27.22 -2.56
N ASN A 67 -13.06 -28.28 -2.41
CA ASN A 67 -13.41 -29.32 -1.48
C ASN A 67 -12.71 -29.17 -0.13
N SER A 68 -13.34 -29.71 0.92
CA SER A 68 -12.71 -29.85 2.23
C SER A 68 -11.42 -30.66 2.12
N VAL A 69 -10.56 -30.60 3.13
CA VAL A 69 -9.34 -31.42 3.14
C VAL A 69 -9.66 -32.90 3.14
N ASP A 70 -10.73 -33.29 3.80
CA ASP A 70 -11.16 -34.67 3.79
C ASP A 70 -11.55 -35.15 2.39
N ASP A 71 -12.24 -34.28 1.60
CA ASP A 71 -12.53 -34.58 0.20
C ASP A 71 -11.26 -34.67 -0.65
N GLN A 72 -10.28 -33.83 -0.36
CA GLN A 72 -8.98 -33.84 -1.04
C GLN A 72 -8.16 -35.09 -0.68
N VAL A 73 -8.20 -35.51 0.57
CA VAL A 73 -7.59 -36.77 1.01
C VAL A 73 -8.30 -37.99 0.38
N GLU A 74 -9.63 -38.00 0.32
CA GLU A 74 -10.38 -39.04 -0.38
C GLU A 74 -10.07 -39.05 -1.88
N TRP A 75 -9.92 -37.92 -2.52
CA TRP A 75 -9.45 -37.84 -3.91
C TRP A 75 -8.04 -38.41 -4.06
N LEU A 76 -7.10 -38.05 -3.16
CA LEU A 76 -5.74 -38.64 -3.15
C LEU A 76 -5.81 -40.15 -3.03
N LYS A 77 -6.64 -40.69 -2.14
CA LYS A 77 -6.82 -42.15 -1.94
C LYS A 77 -7.41 -42.84 -3.15
N SER A 78 -8.17 -42.12 -3.98
CA SER A 78 -8.74 -42.65 -5.21
C SER A 78 -7.72 -42.85 -6.35
N ARG A 79 -6.51 -42.32 -6.22
CA ARG A 79 -5.47 -42.42 -7.25
C ARG A 79 -4.82 -43.80 -7.23
N LEU A 80 -4.46 -44.27 -8.41
CA LEU A 80 -3.78 -45.56 -8.59
C LEU A 80 -2.37 -45.59 -7.99
N ASP A 81 -1.73 -44.42 -7.83
CA ASP A 81 -0.38 -44.25 -7.28
C ASP A 81 -0.38 -43.83 -5.80
N TYR A 82 -1.53 -43.91 -5.12
CA TYR A 82 -1.66 -43.53 -3.71
C TYR A 82 -0.71 -44.34 -2.80
N ARG A 83 -0.08 -43.63 -1.89
CA ARG A 83 0.71 -44.18 -0.77
C ARG A 83 0.39 -43.40 0.50
N PRO A 84 0.32 -44.05 1.68
CA PRO A 84 0.04 -43.37 2.95
C PRO A 84 1.00 -42.20 3.27
N GLU A 85 2.25 -42.30 2.82
CA GLU A 85 3.26 -41.26 2.99
C GLU A 85 2.90 -39.97 2.22
N MET A 86 2.17 -40.09 1.11
CA MET A 86 1.67 -38.91 0.35
C MET A 86 0.62 -38.13 1.16
N GLU A 87 -0.25 -38.83 1.88
CA GLU A 87 -1.21 -38.19 2.77
C GLU A 87 -0.50 -37.45 3.92
N ALA A 88 0.46 -38.12 4.57
CA ALA A 88 1.22 -37.54 5.67
C ALA A 88 2.00 -36.27 5.22
N ALA A 89 2.74 -36.36 4.10
CA ALA A 89 3.50 -35.24 3.54
C ALA A 89 2.57 -34.07 3.11
N TYR A 90 1.47 -34.45 2.51
CA TYR A 90 0.45 -33.47 2.14
C TYR A 90 -0.12 -32.77 3.37
N ARG A 91 -0.46 -33.48 4.44
CA ARG A 91 -0.93 -32.92 5.71
C ARG A 91 0.11 -31.98 6.34
N GLU A 92 1.35 -32.38 6.40
CA GLU A 92 2.46 -31.62 7.00
C GLU A 92 2.70 -30.29 6.29
N THR A 93 2.74 -30.29 4.95
CA THR A 93 3.01 -29.05 4.17
C THR A 93 1.91 -28.00 4.36
N ARG A 94 0.64 -28.41 4.42
CA ARG A 94 -0.47 -27.47 4.68
C ARG A 94 -0.41 -26.85 6.07
N SER A 95 -0.04 -27.63 7.06
CA SER A 95 0.16 -27.11 8.42
C SER A 95 1.27 -26.05 8.43
N LEU A 96 2.38 -26.29 7.76
CA LEU A 96 3.49 -25.35 7.64
C LEU A 96 3.09 -24.06 6.90
N GLU A 97 2.32 -24.15 5.81
CA GLU A 97 1.79 -22.98 5.10
C GLU A 97 0.91 -22.12 6.02
N ARG A 98 0.03 -22.72 6.82
CA ARG A 98 -0.85 -21.98 7.74
C ARG A 98 -0.10 -21.37 8.92
N ILE A 99 0.92 -22.04 9.43
CA ILE A 99 1.83 -21.48 10.44
C ILE A 99 2.53 -20.26 9.86
N ARG A 100 3.04 -20.34 8.62
CA ARG A 100 3.67 -19.21 7.93
C ARG A 100 2.71 -18.03 7.73
N VAL A 101 1.46 -18.29 7.34
CA VAL A 101 0.42 -17.26 7.29
C VAL A 101 0.26 -16.57 8.63
N ALA A 102 0.23 -17.32 9.74
CA ALA A 102 0.14 -16.75 11.07
C ALA A 102 1.38 -15.93 11.47
N GLU A 103 2.57 -16.33 11.03
CA GLU A 103 3.81 -15.60 11.23
C GLU A 103 3.84 -14.30 10.40
N ASP A 104 3.52 -14.37 9.11
CA ASP A 104 3.42 -13.21 8.23
C ASP A 104 2.37 -12.19 8.75
N LEU A 105 1.22 -12.65 9.29
CA LEU A 105 0.23 -11.79 9.94
C LEU A 105 0.79 -11.11 11.21
N ARG A 106 1.63 -11.79 12.00
CA ARG A 106 2.26 -11.20 13.19
C ARG A 106 3.23 -10.08 12.83
N ASP A 107 3.93 -10.20 11.70
CA ASP A 107 4.83 -9.14 11.23
C ASP A 107 4.08 -7.83 10.95
N LEU A 108 2.79 -7.91 10.61
CA LEU A 108 1.95 -6.73 10.39
C LEU A 108 1.62 -5.94 11.66
N TYR A 109 1.82 -6.50 12.88
CA TYR A 109 1.65 -5.73 14.11
C TYR A 109 2.63 -4.57 14.23
N SER A 110 3.81 -4.74 13.66
CA SER A 110 4.87 -3.72 13.64
C SER A 110 4.95 -2.97 12.30
N THR A 111 3.90 -3.06 11.50
CA THR A 111 3.85 -2.42 10.17
C THR A 111 2.67 -1.48 10.11
N ALA A 112 2.86 -0.29 9.57
CA ALA A 112 1.79 0.62 9.21
C ALA A 112 1.67 0.69 7.68
N GLY A 113 0.45 0.68 7.18
CA GLY A 113 0.19 0.90 5.76
C GLY A 113 -0.20 2.34 5.49
N VAL A 114 0.06 2.77 4.26
CA VAL A 114 -0.37 4.06 3.70
C VAL A 114 -0.96 3.83 2.33
N LEU A 115 -2.13 4.39 2.10
CA LEU A 115 -2.78 4.41 0.80
C LEU A 115 -3.00 5.87 0.38
N VAL A 116 -2.55 6.25 -0.81
CA VAL A 116 -2.85 7.53 -1.45
C VAL A 116 -3.45 7.22 -2.81
N VAL A 117 -4.58 7.82 -3.10
CA VAL A 117 -5.30 7.68 -4.38
C VAL A 117 -5.63 9.06 -4.89
N ASP A 118 -5.39 9.29 -6.17
CA ASP A 118 -5.79 10.48 -6.88
C ASP A 118 -6.56 10.06 -8.12
N ALA A 119 -7.84 10.43 -8.17
CA ALA A 119 -8.73 10.09 -9.27
C ALA A 119 -8.85 11.25 -10.24
N GLN A 120 -8.65 10.98 -11.52
CA GLN A 120 -8.65 11.96 -12.61
C GLN A 120 -9.79 12.97 -12.51
N GLY A 121 -9.44 14.26 -12.46
CA GLY A 121 -10.35 15.38 -12.35
C GLY A 121 -10.80 15.62 -10.90
N HIS A 122 -11.79 16.48 -10.70
CA HIS A 122 -12.29 16.88 -9.38
C HIS A 122 -13.81 16.74 -9.27
N GLY A 123 -14.32 16.74 -8.03
CA GLY A 123 -15.74 16.73 -7.74
C GLY A 123 -16.32 15.31 -7.50
N ALA A 124 -17.64 15.19 -7.58
CA ALA A 124 -18.36 14.00 -7.10
C ALA A 124 -18.02 12.70 -7.87
N ILE A 125 -17.67 12.79 -9.16
CA ILE A 125 -17.32 11.61 -9.96
C ILE A 125 -15.96 11.08 -9.52
N SER A 126 -14.95 11.94 -9.42
CA SER A 126 -13.61 11.58 -8.99
C SER A 126 -13.61 11.03 -7.57
N ALA A 127 -14.35 11.67 -6.65
CA ALA A 127 -14.55 11.15 -5.29
C ALA A 127 -15.16 9.73 -5.27
N LYS A 128 -16.09 9.43 -6.19
CA LYS A 128 -16.67 8.10 -6.29
C LYS A 128 -15.67 7.08 -6.83
N ILE A 129 -14.81 7.48 -7.77
CA ILE A 129 -13.74 6.63 -8.29
C ILE A 129 -12.76 6.30 -7.16
N ALA A 130 -12.26 7.32 -6.45
CA ALA A 130 -11.35 7.14 -5.32
C ALA A 130 -11.94 6.22 -4.24
N SER A 131 -13.23 6.41 -3.88
CA SER A 131 -13.94 5.53 -2.94
C SER A 131 -14.07 4.09 -3.48
N THR A 132 -14.30 3.91 -4.78
CA THR A 132 -14.37 2.56 -5.38
C THR A 132 -13.02 1.87 -5.34
N VAL A 133 -11.92 2.58 -5.60
CA VAL A 133 -10.55 2.06 -5.47
C VAL A 133 -10.30 1.62 -4.03
N HIS A 134 -10.59 2.50 -3.07
CA HIS A 134 -10.43 2.25 -1.64
C HIS A 134 -11.18 0.99 -1.18
N ASP A 135 -12.48 0.91 -1.44
CA ASP A 135 -13.31 -0.20 -0.97
C ASP A 135 -12.88 -1.53 -1.62
N THR A 136 -12.53 -1.49 -2.90
CA THR A 136 -12.07 -2.67 -3.64
C THR A 136 -10.71 -3.13 -3.14
N PHE A 137 -9.79 -2.19 -2.88
CA PHE A 137 -8.48 -2.48 -2.31
C PHE A 137 -8.62 -3.22 -0.97
N HIS A 138 -9.44 -2.71 -0.06
CA HIS A 138 -9.64 -3.36 1.24
C HIS A 138 -10.30 -4.72 1.15
N ALA A 139 -11.25 -4.90 0.22
CA ALA A 139 -11.87 -6.21 0.00
C ALA A 139 -10.84 -7.25 -0.49
N PHE A 140 -9.95 -6.86 -1.39
CA PHE A 140 -8.88 -7.75 -1.85
C PHE A 140 -7.80 -7.96 -0.79
N MET A 141 -7.44 -6.91 -0.04
CA MET A 141 -6.51 -7.02 1.09
C MET A 141 -6.98 -8.08 2.10
N LEU A 142 -8.27 -8.08 2.47
CA LEU A 142 -8.83 -9.11 3.35
C LEU A 142 -8.59 -10.52 2.81
N SER A 143 -8.81 -10.72 1.51
CA SER A 143 -8.58 -12.02 0.86
C SER A 143 -7.10 -12.43 0.86
N GLU A 144 -6.20 -11.48 0.64
CA GLU A 144 -4.76 -11.74 0.65
C GLU A 144 -4.26 -12.11 2.05
N LEU A 145 -4.71 -11.38 3.07
CA LEU A 145 -4.35 -11.66 4.46
C LEU A 145 -4.85 -13.04 4.91
N ASP A 146 -6.07 -13.43 4.54
CA ASP A 146 -6.60 -14.76 4.86
C ASP A 146 -5.82 -15.89 4.16
N ARG A 147 -5.34 -15.63 2.96
CA ARG A 147 -4.68 -16.64 2.13
C ARG A 147 -3.18 -16.73 2.38
N TYR A 148 -2.52 -15.58 2.48
CA TYR A 148 -1.06 -15.48 2.47
C TYR A 148 -0.46 -14.84 3.72
N GLY A 149 -1.29 -14.19 4.57
CA GLY A 149 -0.83 -13.45 5.74
C GLY A 149 -0.16 -12.11 5.42
N LYS A 150 -0.12 -11.70 4.16
CA LYS A 150 0.56 -10.52 3.67
C LYS A 150 -0.03 -10.01 2.37
N THR A 151 0.33 -8.79 1.98
CA THR A 151 0.00 -8.21 0.68
C THR A 151 0.80 -8.89 -0.42
N THR A 152 0.16 -9.25 -1.53
CA THR A 152 0.80 -9.85 -2.71
C THR A 152 0.58 -9.00 -3.97
N PRO A 153 1.40 -9.16 -5.02
CA PRO A 153 1.18 -8.49 -6.30
C PRO A 153 -0.18 -8.79 -6.93
N ASP A 154 -0.74 -9.97 -6.68
CA ASP A 154 -2.05 -10.41 -7.17
C ASP A 154 -3.20 -9.47 -6.75
N LEU A 155 -3.08 -8.85 -5.57
CA LEU A 155 -4.05 -7.85 -5.11
C LEU A 155 -4.19 -6.73 -6.12
N PHE A 156 -3.07 -6.19 -6.57
CA PHE A 156 -3.02 -5.03 -7.45
C PHE A 156 -3.48 -5.35 -8.86
N GLU A 157 -3.18 -6.55 -9.36
CA GLU A 157 -3.70 -7.04 -10.63
C GLU A 157 -5.23 -7.13 -10.60
N LYS A 158 -5.78 -7.75 -9.56
CA LYS A 158 -7.23 -7.86 -9.35
C LYS A 158 -7.89 -6.49 -9.23
N LEU A 159 -7.23 -5.55 -8.53
CA LEU A 159 -7.72 -4.18 -8.38
C LEU A 159 -7.81 -3.48 -9.74
N ASN A 160 -6.73 -3.54 -10.54
CA ASN A 160 -6.70 -2.94 -11.86
C ASN A 160 -7.76 -3.55 -12.80
N LEU A 161 -7.85 -4.88 -12.85
CA LEU A 161 -8.87 -5.57 -13.65
C LEU A 161 -10.29 -5.19 -13.24
N ARG A 162 -10.53 -5.03 -11.93
CA ARG A 162 -11.85 -4.63 -11.41
C ARG A 162 -12.23 -3.23 -11.85
N LEU A 163 -11.29 -2.29 -11.84
CA LEU A 163 -11.53 -0.92 -12.32
C LEU A 163 -11.73 -0.88 -13.83
N ALA A 164 -10.83 -1.50 -14.58
CA ALA A 164 -10.90 -1.52 -16.04
C ALA A 164 -12.23 -2.11 -16.57
N HIS A 165 -12.76 -3.11 -15.84
CA HIS A 165 -14.04 -3.76 -16.20
C HIS A 165 -15.25 -3.27 -15.40
N SER A 166 -15.12 -2.18 -14.61
CA SER A 166 -16.23 -1.68 -13.81
C SER A 166 -17.39 -1.20 -14.69
N VAL A 167 -18.53 -1.84 -14.53
CA VAL A 167 -19.79 -1.44 -15.19
C VAL A 167 -20.30 -0.11 -14.65
N THR A 168 -19.95 0.21 -13.40
CA THR A 168 -20.36 1.46 -12.75
C THR A 168 -19.73 2.67 -13.43
N ALA A 169 -18.49 2.54 -13.87
CA ALA A 169 -17.77 3.48 -14.69
C ALA A 169 -18.50 3.77 -16.02
N ARG A 170 -18.96 2.72 -16.68
CA ARG A 170 -19.64 2.80 -17.98
C ARG A 170 -21.02 3.44 -17.85
N ASN A 171 -21.76 3.16 -16.78
CA ASN A 171 -23.15 3.59 -16.60
C ASN A 171 -23.30 4.97 -15.97
N ALA A 172 -22.35 5.40 -15.12
CA ALA A 172 -22.43 6.69 -14.40
C ALA A 172 -22.29 7.90 -15.33
N LEU A 173 -21.67 7.74 -16.50
CA LEU A 173 -21.40 8.83 -17.44
C LEU A 173 -22.48 8.99 -18.52
N GLY A 174 -23.44 8.06 -18.66
CA GLY A 174 -24.48 8.13 -19.69
C GLY A 174 -23.93 8.23 -21.13
N ARG A 175 -22.63 8.01 -21.31
CA ARG A 175 -21.91 8.15 -22.57
C ARG A 175 -21.78 6.80 -23.26
N SER A 176 -22.00 6.80 -24.54
CA SER A 176 -21.77 5.64 -25.40
C SER A 176 -20.27 5.26 -25.36
N LEU A 177 -19.99 3.99 -25.54
CA LEU A 177 -18.63 3.40 -25.56
C LEU A 177 -17.64 4.08 -26.54
N GLU A 178 -18.12 4.97 -27.39
CA GLU A 178 -17.35 5.67 -28.44
C GLU A 178 -16.61 6.93 -27.92
N GLU A 179 -16.92 7.45 -26.74
CA GLU A 179 -16.36 8.71 -26.23
C GLU A 179 -15.41 8.56 -25.02
N GLY A 180 -14.66 7.51 -24.95
CA GLY A 180 -13.31 7.45 -24.34
C GLY A 180 -13.09 7.91 -22.89
N ALA A 181 -14.11 8.25 -22.11
CA ALA A 181 -13.92 8.59 -20.71
C ALA A 181 -13.69 7.33 -19.88
N ARG A 182 -12.42 6.98 -19.66
CA ARG A 182 -12.01 5.90 -18.74
C ARG A 182 -11.93 6.48 -17.34
N GLU A 183 -12.35 5.68 -16.36
CA GLU A 183 -12.07 6.00 -14.95
C GLU A 183 -10.61 5.66 -14.68
N ILE A 184 -9.80 6.67 -14.56
CA ILE A 184 -8.37 6.53 -14.30
C ILE A 184 -8.11 7.09 -12.90
N ALA A 185 -7.34 6.35 -12.13
CA ALA A 185 -6.83 6.83 -10.87
C ALA A 185 -5.34 6.50 -10.75
N THR A 186 -4.57 7.40 -10.19
CA THR A 186 -3.23 7.10 -9.72
C THR A 186 -3.32 6.58 -8.29
N MET A 187 -2.40 5.70 -7.89
CA MET A 187 -2.39 5.13 -6.55
C MET A 187 -0.96 4.83 -6.10
N LEU A 188 -0.69 5.14 -4.85
CA LEU A 188 0.48 4.67 -4.14
C LEU A 188 0.02 3.90 -2.89
N TYR A 189 0.48 2.67 -2.76
CA TYR A 189 0.34 1.90 -1.52
C TYR A 189 1.72 1.61 -0.96
N GLY A 190 1.92 1.86 0.32
CA GLY A 190 3.19 1.61 1.00
C GLY A 190 3.02 1.01 2.38
N GLU A 191 4.06 0.33 2.84
CA GLU A 191 4.19 -0.26 4.16
C GLU A 191 5.47 0.24 4.82
N VAL A 192 5.35 0.83 6.00
CA VAL A 192 6.48 1.34 6.79
C VAL A 192 6.67 0.49 8.04
N ARG A 193 7.93 0.22 8.39
CA ARG A 193 8.35 -0.53 9.57
C ARG A 193 9.15 0.36 10.53
N PRO A 194 9.23 0.05 11.83
CA PRO A 194 10.04 0.80 12.79
C PRO A 194 11.53 0.89 12.42
N SER A 195 12.03 -0.07 11.64
CA SER A 195 13.39 -0.05 11.09
C SER A 195 13.63 1.09 10.09
N GLY A 196 12.58 1.80 9.66
CA GLY A 196 12.63 2.84 8.64
C GLY A 196 12.48 2.32 7.21
N HIS A 197 12.38 1.01 7.01
CA HIS A 197 12.08 0.47 5.69
C HIS A 197 10.68 0.86 5.25
N PHE A 198 10.59 1.48 4.09
CA PHE A 198 9.34 1.81 3.41
C PHE A 198 9.30 1.08 2.08
N ARG A 199 8.41 0.12 2.00
CA ARG A 199 8.16 -0.67 0.79
C ARG A 199 6.87 -0.20 0.14
N PHE A 200 6.88 0.06 -1.17
CA PHE A 200 5.72 0.64 -1.83
C PHE A 200 5.52 0.14 -3.26
N VAL A 201 4.29 0.28 -3.74
CA VAL A 201 3.85 0.02 -5.11
C VAL A 201 3.23 1.31 -5.65
N ASN A 202 3.55 1.66 -6.90
CA ASN A 202 3.14 2.90 -7.53
C ASN A 202 2.39 2.64 -8.85
N PHE A 203 1.17 3.16 -8.96
CA PHE A 203 0.32 3.12 -10.14
C PHE A 203 0.20 4.50 -10.78
N GLY A 204 1.25 4.92 -11.48
CA GLY A 204 1.28 6.21 -12.16
C GLY A 204 1.19 7.42 -11.25
N HIS A 205 1.28 7.24 -9.94
CA HIS A 205 1.25 8.31 -8.94
C HIS A 205 2.61 9.04 -8.90
N PRO A 206 2.67 10.32 -8.52
CA PRO A 206 3.94 10.99 -8.28
C PRO A 206 4.85 10.18 -7.36
N PRO A 207 6.15 10.01 -7.70
CA PRO A 207 7.07 9.24 -6.88
C PRO A 207 7.30 9.93 -5.53
N PRO A 208 7.49 9.16 -4.44
CA PRO A 208 7.85 9.74 -3.15
C PRO A 208 9.13 10.57 -3.24
N LEU A 209 9.21 11.65 -2.45
CA LEU A 209 10.44 12.41 -2.25
C LEU A 209 11.00 12.10 -0.86
N LEU A 210 12.30 11.84 -0.79
CA LEU A 210 12.99 11.61 0.48
C LEU A 210 13.85 12.85 0.81
N PHE A 211 13.47 13.59 1.85
CA PHE A 211 14.29 14.67 2.37
C PHE A 211 15.32 14.11 3.35
N SER A 212 16.58 14.16 2.97
CA SER A 212 17.68 13.73 3.82
C SER A 212 17.98 14.79 4.88
N ALA A 213 17.95 14.40 6.15
CA ALA A 213 18.31 15.27 7.26
C ALA A 213 19.80 15.67 7.19
N GLU A 214 20.67 14.76 6.78
CA GLU A 214 22.11 14.98 6.64
C GLU A 214 22.42 15.93 5.47
N ALA A 215 21.89 15.64 4.28
CA ALA A 215 22.15 16.43 3.08
C ALA A 215 21.33 17.72 3.02
N ARG A 216 20.27 17.83 3.83
CA ARG A 216 19.28 18.94 3.88
C ARG A 216 18.69 19.26 2.49
N ARG A 217 18.43 18.24 1.71
CA ARG A 217 17.83 18.32 0.37
C ARG A 217 17.05 17.07 0.05
N PHE A 218 16.20 17.15 -0.97
CA PHE A 218 15.59 15.95 -1.53
C PHE A 218 16.65 15.07 -2.20
N THR A 219 16.58 13.78 -1.87
CA THR A 219 17.32 12.73 -2.54
C THR A 219 16.34 11.92 -3.38
N GLU A 220 16.83 11.37 -4.49
CA GLU A 220 16.00 10.49 -5.30
C GLU A 220 15.79 9.18 -4.53
N VAL A 221 14.53 8.76 -4.43
CA VAL A 221 14.20 7.38 -4.11
C VAL A 221 14.69 6.54 -5.30
N ASP A 222 15.42 5.45 -5.05
CA ASP A 222 15.93 4.59 -6.14
C ASP A 222 14.76 4.04 -6.96
N THR A 223 14.45 4.74 -8.04
CA THR A 223 13.38 4.38 -8.97
C THR A 223 13.80 3.29 -9.94
N GLY A 224 15.07 2.92 -9.96
CA GLY A 224 15.60 1.85 -10.84
C GLY A 224 15.08 0.47 -10.48
N GLN A 225 14.71 0.29 -9.21
CA GLN A 225 14.07 -0.93 -8.71
C GLN A 225 12.55 -0.78 -8.53
N MET A 226 12.02 0.42 -8.78
CA MET A 226 10.60 0.70 -8.60
C MET A 226 9.77 0.01 -9.68
N VAL A 227 8.86 -0.83 -9.22
CA VAL A 227 7.80 -1.37 -10.08
C VAL A 227 6.80 -0.26 -10.35
N ARG A 228 6.86 0.30 -11.56
CA ARG A 228 5.89 1.29 -12.04
C ARG A 228 4.80 0.58 -12.81
N PHE A 229 3.61 0.62 -12.28
CA PHE A 229 2.41 0.23 -13.01
C PHE A 229 1.84 1.45 -13.74
N LEU A 230 1.06 1.19 -14.77
CA LEU A 230 0.20 2.23 -15.34
C LEU A 230 -0.85 2.66 -14.31
N PRO A 231 -1.39 3.88 -14.42
CA PRO A 231 -2.55 4.29 -13.63
C PRO A 231 -3.65 3.24 -13.68
N LEU A 232 -4.36 3.06 -12.56
CA LEU A 232 -5.46 2.12 -12.44
C LEU A 232 -6.57 2.45 -13.46
N GLY A 233 -7.18 1.42 -14.04
CA GLY A 233 -8.21 1.55 -15.07
C GLY A 233 -7.67 1.67 -16.50
N LEU A 234 -6.35 1.81 -16.68
CA LEU A 234 -5.74 1.75 -18.00
C LEU A 234 -5.48 0.29 -18.39
N GLU A 235 -5.97 -0.07 -19.57
CA GLU A 235 -5.64 -1.31 -20.25
C GLU A 235 -4.65 -1.03 -21.38
N VAL A 236 -3.59 -1.83 -21.42
CA VAL A 236 -2.67 -1.83 -22.55
C VAL A 236 -3.30 -2.64 -23.68
N PRO A 237 -3.47 -2.08 -24.89
CA PRO A 237 -4.03 -2.80 -26.04
C PRO A 237 -3.28 -4.12 -26.30
N GLU A 238 -3.99 -5.11 -26.87
CA GLU A 238 -3.42 -6.44 -27.13
C GLU A 238 -2.27 -6.42 -28.15
N ASP A 239 -2.30 -5.46 -29.05
CA ASP A 239 -1.33 -5.22 -30.11
C ASP A 239 -0.19 -4.26 -29.71
N ASP A 240 -0.21 -3.71 -28.49
CA ASP A 240 0.85 -2.84 -28.00
C ASP A 240 2.15 -3.64 -27.81
N PRO A 241 3.25 -3.26 -28.50
CA PRO A 241 4.52 -3.97 -28.40
C PRO A 241 5.11 -3.97 -26.97
N ASP A 242 4.77 -2.96 -26.16
CA ASP A 242 5.21 -2.83 -24.79
C ASP A 242 4.29 -3.55 -23.79
N ARG A 243 3.15 -4.08 -24.22
CA ARG A 243 2.22 -4.84 -23.35
C ARG A 243 2.94 -5.94 -22.55
N THR A 244 3.78 -6.70 -23.24
CA THR A 244 4.55 -7.76 -22.59
C THR A 244 5.55 -7.21 -21.58
N ARG A 245 6.08 -6.01 -21.81
CA ARG A 245 6.97 -5.32 -20.88
C ARG A 245 6.24 -4.84 -19.64
N TYR A 246 5.06 -4.23 -19.79
CA TYR A 246 4.24 -3.80 -18.66
C TYR A 246 3.69 -4.96 -17.83
N PHE A 247 3.32 -6.09 -18.45
CA PHE A 247 2.78 -7.25 -17.75
C PHE A 247 3.82 -8.31 -17.40
N SER A 248 4.85 -8.53 -18.23
CA SER A 248 5.80 -9.63 -18.03
C SER A 248 6.89 -9.33 -17.00
N MET A 249 7.22 -8.07 -16.78
CA MET A 249 8.17 -7.71 -15.72
C MET A 249 7.61 -7.99 -14.31
N HIS A 250 6.27 -8.03 -14.18
CA HIS A 250 5.59 -8.00 -12.89
C HIS A 250 4.94 -9.33 -12.50
N PHE A 251 4.50 -10.13 -13.49
CA PHE A 251 3.65 -11.30 -13.24
C PHE A 251 4.30 -12.66 -13.55
N ARG A 252 5.52 -12.69 -14.08
CA ARG A 252 6.22 -13.95 -14.37
C ARG A 252 6.99 -14.54 -13.19
N LYS A 253 7.23 -13.79 -12.13
CA LYS A 253 7.85 -14.32 -10.91
C LYS A 253 6.77 -14.78 -9.95
N LYS A 254 7.01 -15.94 -9.34
CA LYS A 254 6.12 -16.54 -8.34
C LYS A 254 5.80 -15.53 -7.22
N PRO A 255 4.58 -15.59 -6.62
CA PRO A 255 4.14 -14.68 -5.55
C PRO A 255 5.07 -14.60 -4.32
N ALA A 256 6.10 -15.44 -4.25
CA ALA A 256 7.05 -15.47 -3.14
C ALA A 256 8.16 -14.42 -3.25
N ASP A 257 8.40 -13.83 -4.43
CA ASP A 257 9.49 -12.88 -4.62
C ASP A 257 8.98 -11.43 -4.64
N TYR A 258 8.79 -10.87 -3.46
CA TYR A 258 8.58 -9.42 -3.24
C TYR A 258 9.85 -8.58 -3.47
N SER A 259 10.92 -9.17 -3.98
CA SER A 259 12.18 -8.48 -4.26
C SER A 259 12.06 -7.37 -5.31
N ASP A 260 10.94 -7.32 -6.04
CA ASP A 260 10.69 -6.34 -7.09
C ASP A 260 9.84 -5.13 -6.61
N ILE A 261 9.49 -5.06 -5.33
CA ILE A 261 8.82 -3.90 -4.73
C ILE A 261 9.91 -2.90 -4.32
N ALA A 262 9.75 -1.64 -4.73
CA ALA A 262 10.66 -0.59 -4.30
C ALA A 262 10.73 -0.54 -2.77
N ASP A 263 11.94 -0.61 -2.25
CA ASP A 263 12.24 -0.51 -0.82
C ASP A 263 13.16 0.68 -0.59
N THR A 264 12.75 1.59 0.24
CA THR A 264 13.51 2.78 0.60
C THR A 264 13.76 2.77 2.10
N LEU A 265 14.98 3.08 2.50
CA LEU A 265 15.34 3.23 3.90
C LEU A 265 15.28 4.70 4.32
N ILE A 266 14.33 5.01 5.18
CA ILE A 266 14.22 6.30 5.87
C ILE A 266 15.23 6.29 7.01
N GLN A 267 16.32 7.05 6.90
CA GLN A 267 17.33 7.14 7.96
C GLN A 267 16.81 7.96 9.15
N PRO A 268 17.40 7.83 10.35
CA PRO A 268 17.05 8.70 11.48
C PRO A 268 17.14 10.18 11.11
N GLY A 269 16.06 10.92 11.34
CA GLY A 269 15.92 12.33 10.97
C GLY A 269 15.37 12.58 9.57
N ASP A 270 15.40 11.59 8.67
CA ASP A 270 14.86 11.73 7.32
C ASP A 270 13.34 11.82 7.30
N ILE A 271 12.82 12.45 6.26
CA ILE A 271 11.39 12.67 6.03
C ILE A 271 11.01 12.17 4.65
N LEU A 272 10.13 11.18 4.60
CA LEU A 272 9.51 10.74 3.36
C LEU A 272 8.24 11.55 3.13
N PHE A 273 8.13 12.09 1.93
CA PHE A 273 7.06 12.97 1.48
C PHE A 273 6.29 12.30 0.35
N LEU A 274 5.01 12.03 0.60
CA LEU A 274 4.06 11.54 -0.39
C LEU A 274 3.08 12.68 -0.71
N TYR A 275 2.67 12.80 -1.97
CA TYR A 275 1.88 13.95 -2.41
C TYR A 275 1.14 13.66 -3.70
N THR A 276 0.07 14.40 -3.97
CA THR A 276 -0.62 14.41 -5.26
C THR A 276 -0.12 15.56 -6.12
N ASP A 277 -0.38 15.51 -7.42
CA ASP A 277 0.15 16.45 -8.40
C ASP A 277 -0.35 17.90 -8.21
N GLY A 278 -1.50 18.09 -7.55
CA GLY A 278 -1.95 19.41 -7.11
C GLY A 278 -1.05 20.12 -6.09
N VAL A 279 -0.12 19.38 -5.46
CA VAL A 279 0.92 19.97 -4.58
C VAL A 279 2.19 20.26 -5.36
N TYR A 280 2.60 19.31 -6.20
CA TYR A 280 3.80 19.41 -7.04
C TYR A 280 3.66 18.47 -8.24
N ASP A 281 3.73 18.99 -9.45
CA ASP A 281 3.52 18.21 -10.67
C ASP A 281 4.75 17.35 -11.10
N GLY A 282 5.87 17.53 -10.40
CA GLY A 282 7.10 16.77 -10.67
C GLY A 282 7.96 17.35 -11.80
N SER A 283 7.50 18.33 -12.55
CA SER A 283 8.19 18.91 -13.70
C SER A 283 8.75 20.32 -13.45
N ASP A 284 8.24 21.04 -12.43
CA ASP A 284 8.59 22.41 -12.12
C ASP A 284 9.76 22.49 -11.12
N GLU A 285 10.94 22.82 -11.62
CA GLU A 285 12.16 22.96 -10.80
C GLU A 285 12.09 24.11 -9.79
N GLU A 286 11.33 25.16 -10.06
CA GLU A 286 11.13 26.27 -9.14
C GLU A 286 10.26 25.83 -7.96
N GLN A 287 9.16 25.15 -8.22
CA GLN A 287 8.31 24.55 -7.17
C GLN A 287 9.10 23.54 -6.34
N ARG A 288 9.94 22.73 -6.97
CA ARG A 288 10.81 21.77 -6.26
C ARG A 288 11.76 22.49 -5.32
N HIS A 289 12.37 23.58 -5.78
CA HIS A 289 13.27 24.38 -4.96
C HIS A 289 12.55 25.02 -3.76
N ASP A 290 11.38 25.60 -3.99
CA ASP A 290 10.56 26.21 -2.94
C ASP A 290 10.14 25.17 -1.89
N LEU A 291 9.72 23.98 -2.33
CA LEU A 291 9.38 22.87 -1.44
C LEU A 291 10.59 22.42 -0.62
N GLU A 292 11.78 22.33 -1.25
CA GLU A 292 13.01 21.98 -0.56
C GLU A 292 13.43 23.04 0.47
N GLU A 293 13.28 24.33 0.16
CA GLU A 293 13.52 25.40 1.13
C GLU A 293 12.55 25.35 2.31
N LEU A 294 11.28 25.07 2.04
CA LEU A 294 10.27 24.90 3.07
C LEU A 294 10.65 23.71 3.98
N MET A 295 11.06 22.59 3.41
CA MET A 295 11.51 21.42 4.17
C MET A 295 12.75 21.72 5.00
N ARG A 296 13.74 22.45 4.47
CA ARG A 296 14.93 22.88 5.23
C ARG A 296 14.56 23.72 6.46
N LYS A 297 13.54 24.56 6.34
CA LYS A 297 13.06 25.44 7.41
C LYS A 297 12.29 24.67 8.48
N HIS A 298 11.51 23.67 8.08
CA HIS A 298 10.53 23.01 8.93
C HIS A 298 10.88 21.57 9.33
N CYS A 299 12.00 21.00 8.85
CA CYS A 299 12.36 19.60 9.07
C CYS A 299 12.44 19.17 10.55
N GLN A 300 12.63 20.11 11.48
CA GLN A 300 12.65 19.84 12.92
C GLN A 300 11.26 19.82 13.57
N LEU A 301 10.23 20.28 12.87
CA LEU A 301 8.87 20.28 13.38
C LEU A 301 8.25 18.88 13.36
N SER A 302 7.06 18.75 13.95
CA SER A 302 6.26 17.52 13.86
C SER A 302 5.83 17.22 12.42
N ALA A 303 5.53 15.95 12.10
CA ALA A 303 5.01 15.59 10.79
C ALA A 303 3.73 16.37 10.45
N LYS A 304 2.89 16.65 11.46
CA LYS A 304 1.69 17.47 11.31
C LYS A 304 2.02 18.90 10.90
N ASP A 305 2.96 19.55 11.59
CA ASP A 305 3.28 20.95 11.32
C ASP A 305 3.98 21.10 9.95
N ILE A 306 4.79 20.11 9.56
CA ILE A 306 5.39 20.06 8.21
C ILE A 306 4.28 19.94 7.15
N CYS A 307 3.36 19.00 7.32
CA CYS A 307 2.23 18.80 6.40
C CYS A 307 1.42 20.10 6.25
N SER A 308 1.05 20.73 7.36
CA SER A 308 0.31 22.01 7.36
C SER A 308 1.07 23.10 6.62
N ALA A 309 2.37 23.25 6.86
CA ALA A 309 3.18 24.28 6.20
C ALA A 309 3.26 24.07 4.68
N VAL A 310 3.35 22.81 4.22
CA VAL A 310 3.36 22.48 2.78
C VAL A 310 2.00 22.81 2.15
N LEU A 311 0.90 22.37 2.76
CA LEU A 311 -0.45 22.65 2.25
C LEU A 311 -0.77 24.15 2.21
N GLU A 312 -0.37 24.92 3.23
CA GLU A 312 -0.47 26.38 3.21
C GLU A 312 0.33 27.02 2.06
N GLY A 313 1.50 26.44 1.76
CA GLY A 313 2.31 26.85 0.60
C GLY A 313 1.57 26.64 -0.71
N ALA A 314 1.01 25.44 -0.89
CA ALA A 314 0.26 25.06 -2.09
C ALA A 314 -1.02 25.89 -2.27
N VAL A 315 -1.73 26.21 -1.18
CA VAL A 315 -2.91 27.09 -1.23
C VAL A 315 -2.54 28.51 -1.69
N ARG A 316 -1.40 29.05 -1.26
CA ARG A 316 -0.91 30.36 -1.74
C ARG A 316 -0.60 30.34 -3.25
N ILE A 317 -0.19 29.21 -3.80
CA ILE A 317 -0.02 29.05 -5.25
C ILE A 317 -1.39 29.11 -5.93
N ASP A 318 -2.40 28.41 -5.41
CA ASP A 318 -3.77 28.48 -5.95
C ASP A 318 -4.35 29.89 -5.95
N GLU A 319 -4.10 30.66 -4.91
CA GLU A 319 -4.54 32.06 -4.84
C GLU A 319 -3.94 32.88 -5.99
N ARG A 320 -2.65 32.71 -6.27
CA ARG A 320 -1.99 33.39 -7.41
C ARG A 320 -2.56 32.90 -8.76
N LEU A 321 -2.85 31.62 -8.90
CA LEU A 321 -3.47 31.06 -10.11
C LEU A 321 -4.88 31.62 -10.33
N ARG A 322 -5.68 31.76 -9.25
CA ARG A 322 -7.01 32.39 -9.32
C ARG A 322 -6.92 33.84 -9.75
N ASP A 323 -5.98 34.62 -9.19
CA ASP A 323 -5.76 36.00 -9.54
C ASP A 323 -5.29 36.16 -10.99
N ALA A 324 -4.56 35.17 -11.52
CA ALA A 324 -4.15 35.12 -12.93
C ALA A 324 -5.25 34.60 -13.88
N GLY A 325 -6.37 34.09 -13.36
CA GLY A 325 -7.46 33.49 -14.15
C GLY A 325 -7.19 32.09 -14.62
N GLU A 326 -6.19 31.40 -14.07
CA GLU A 326 -5.75 30.03 -14.43
C GLU A 326 -6.46 28.97 -13.57
N HIS A 327 -7.78 29.01 -13.51
CA HIS A 327 -8.59 28.13 -12.66
C HIS A 327 -8.45 26.65 -12.99
N ASP A 328 -8.17 26.30 -14.26
CA ASP A 328 -8.05 24.92 -14.75
C ASP A 328 -6.78 24.20 -14.23
N ARG A 329 -5.86 24.95 -13.60
CA ARG A 329 -4.64 24.42 -13.00
C ARG A 329 -4.77 24.14 -11.50
N ILE A 330 -5.92 24.40 -10.92
CA ILE A 330 -6.18 24.19 -9.50
C ILE A 330 -6.74 22.77 -9.34
N ASP A 331 -6.03 21.94 -8.60
CA ASP A 331 -6.42 20.56 -8.31
C ASP A 331 -6.46 20.25 -6.82
N ASP A 332 -6.97 19.08 -6.47
CA ASP A 332 -6.98 18.55 -5.11
C ASP A 332 -5.53 18.42 -4.60
N LYS A 333 -5.32 18.64 -3.31
CA LYS A 333 -3.99 18.64 -2.69
C LYS A 333 -3.93 17.69 -1.53
N THR A 334 -3.16 16.64 -1.66
CA THR A 334 -2.88 15.72 -0.58
C THR A 334 -1.40 15.67 -0.26
N VAL A 335 -1.09 15.76 1.02
CA VAL A 335 0.26 15.64 1.57
C VAL A 335 0.26 14.59 2.65
N PHE A 336 1.23 13.69 2.61
CA PHE A 336 1.45 12.69 3.64
C PHE A 336 2.94 12.63 4.02
N ILE A 337 3.23 12.84 5.29
CA ILE A 337 4.58 12.90 5.84
C ILE A 337 4.84 11.67 6.70
N ILE A 338 5.96 11.00 6.43
CA ILE A 338 6.51 9.96 7.30
C ILE A 338 7.88 10.44 7.76
N LYS A 339 8.01 10.75 9.04
CA LYS A 339 9.25 11.25 9.64
C LYS A 339 9.82 10.23 10.60
N ARG A 340 11.12 9.92 10.46
CA ARG A 340 11.83 9.08 11.41
C ARG A 340 12.54 9.94 12.46
N SER A 341 12.39 9.59 13.74
CA SER A 341 13.04 10.31 14.83
C SER A 341 14.57 10.25 14.70
N GLU A 342 15.26 11.35 15.05
CA GLU A 342 16.72 11.40 15.05
C GLU A 342 17.32 10.48 16.11
N THR A 343 16.64 10.33 17.25
CA THR A 343 17.08 9.47 18.37
C THR A 343 16.28 8.18 18.31
N ILE A 344 16.97 7.07 18.05
CA ILE A 344 16.34 5.74 18.09
C ILE A 344 16.13 5.38 19.57
N SER A 345 14.88 5.13 19.97
CA SER A 345 14.58 4.61 21.30
C SER A 345 15.16 3.21 21.42
N THR A 346 16.23 3.06 22.17
CA THR A 346 16.82 1.75 22.49
C THR A 346 15.89 0.97 23.42
N GLY A 347 14.71 0.62 22.94
CA GLY A 347 13.67 -0.13 23.66
C GLY A 347 13.99 -1.61 23.90
N LEU A 348 15.26 -1.97 24.11
CA LEU A 348 15.74 -3.35 24.34
C LEU A 348 16.24 -3.61 25.77
N ALA A 349 15.99 -2.71 26.73
CA ALA A 349 16.53 -2.85 28.09
C ALA A 349 15.51 -3.22 29.19
N ALA A 350 14.23 -3.49 28.87
CA ALA A 350 13.21 -3.67 29.92
C ALA A 350 12.62 -5.10 30.07
N ARG A 351 13.24 -6.14 29.51
CA ARG A 351 12.78 -7.53 29.70
C ARG A 351 13.79 -8.50 30.29
N ALA A 352 14.88 -8.02 30.88
CA ALA A 352 15.94 -8.89 31.44
C ALA A 352 16.19 -8.76 32.95
N SER A 353 15.31 -8.16 33.75
CA SER A 353 15.57 -7.96 35.18
C SER A 353 14.44 -8.35 36.13
N ASP A 354 13.64 -9.37 35.77
CA ASP A 354 12.63 -9.89 36.72
C ASP A 354 12.72 -11.42 36.88
N HIS A 355 13.90 -11.92 37.14
CA HIS A 355 14.14 -13.21 37.78
C HIS A 355 15.08 -12.98 38.94
N GLY A 356 14.52 -12.57 40.07
CA GLY A 356 15.16 -12.58 41.35
C GLY A 356 15.49 -14.04 41.76
N PRO A 357 16.57 -14.26 42.53
CA PRO A 357 16.99 -15.61 42.94
C PRO A 357 15.97 -16.21 43.90
N ALA A 358 15.51 -17.42 43.59
CA ALA A 358 14.77 -18.25 44.54
C ALA A 358 15.70 -18.59 45.70
N GLU A 359 15.39 -18.13 46.91
CA GLU A 359 15.99 -18.57 48.15
C GLU A 359 15.72 -20.05 48.38
N ALA A 360 16.83 -20.78 48.60
CA ALA A 360 16.80 -22.13 49.10
C ALA A 360 16.64 -22.09 50.66
N ALA A 361 15.60 -22.75 51.13
CA ALA A 361 15.50 -23.31 52.49
C ALA A 361 14.60 -24.56 52.47
#